data_d91043d35579b475c4b78fb9b821b12a
#
_entry.id   d91043d35579b475c4b78fb9b821b12a
#
_cell.length_a   1.000
_cell.length_b   1.000
_cell.length_c   1.000
_cell.angle_alpha   90.00
_cell.angle_beta   90.00
_cell.angle_gamma   90.00
#
_symmetry.space_group_name_H-M   'P 1'
#
loop_
_entity.id
_entity.type
_entity.pdbx_description
1 polymer ?
#
loop_
_entity_poly.entity_id
_entity_poly.type
_entity_poly.pdbx_seq_one_letter_code
_entity_poly.pdbx_strand_id
1 'polypeptide(L)'
;NGAQNRADSAGVPWAGRDLKPNPFAGDTGLAVPALTAALDAVTAAPLDPAAHRGVLEALRGARVYAPILPTAIEHTTDARGLVHDNSSEMAMVRLAADDGRECTPCFSDIPGLTAWGTTARPVPIESERLCVAAIEEGAQLVVVDPGSAHPFLLRRTALWAFVQGLPWTPAWADGAVAEAVGRIVDGLGWIAAIGIAPGSRAVHVSGPELALVLTVERTPTPEELADLRRRLGADEDFVSRVDSMVITVDRGRAGV
;
A
#
# COMPACT_ATOMS: atom_id res chain seq x y z
N ASN A 1 -48.06 27.46 -15.92
CA ASN A 1 -46.68 27.88 -15.56
C ASN A 1 -46.37 27.34 -14.17
N GLY A 2 -45.94 26.11 -14.10
CA GLY A 2 -45.46 25.47 -12.87
C GLY A 2 -43.94 25.43 -12.88
N ALA A 3 -43.29 26.39 -12.25
CA ALA A 3 -41.92 26.28 -11.85
C ALA A 3 -41.86 25.23 -10.74
N GLN A 4 -41.48 23.99 -11.06
CA GLN A 4 -41.18 22.96 -10.06
C GLN A 4 -40.01 23.44 -9.25
N ASN A 5 -40.26 23.78 -8.00
CA ASN A 5 -39.25 24.09 -6.99
C ASN A 5 -38.43 22.82 -6.75
N ARG A 6 -37.30 22.70 -7.43
CA ARG A 6 -36.36 21.58 -7.25
C ARG A 6 -35.54 21.86 -5.98
N ALA A 7 -35.96 21.26 -4.89
CA ALA A 7 -35.28 21.26 -3.61
C ALA A 7 -34.84 19.82 -3.27
N ASP A 8 -33.81 19.69 -2.40
CA ASP A 8 -33.41 18.39 -1.85
C ASP A 8 -34.42 17.87 -0.83
N SER A 9 -34.16 16.68 -0.26
CA SER A 9 -35.05 16.03 0.73
C SER A 9 -35.21 16.84 2.03
N ALA A 10 -34.39 17.83 2.27
CA ALA A 10 -34.45 18.76 3.40
C ALA A 10 -35.16 20.09 3.01
N GLY A 11 -35.70 20.21 1.78
CA GLY A 11 -36.38 21.40 1.31
C GLY A 11 -35.48 22.57 0.89
N VAL A 12 -34.17 22.35 0.78
CA VAL A 12 -33.19 23.40 0.38
C VAL A 12 -33.11 23.47 -1.14
N PRO A 13 -33.36 24.66 -1.76
CA PRO A 13 -33.30 24.82 -3.21
C PRO A 13 -31.95 24.43 -3.80
N TRP A 14 -31.94 23.77 -4.95
CA TRP A 14 -30.73 23.44 -5.73
C TRP A 14 -30.08 24.67 -6.38
N ALA A 15 -30.85 25.76 -6.52
CA ALA A 15 -30.36 27.01 -7.12
C ALA A 15 -29.32 27.67 -6.21
N GLY A 16 -28.07 27.86 -6.72
CA GLY A 16 -26.99 28.52 -6.01
C GLY A 16 -25.95 27.59 -5.37
N ARG A 17 -26.07 26.28 -5.56
CA ARG A 17 -24.99 25.35 -5.19
C ARG A 17 -23.97 25.28 -6.33
N ASP A 18 -22.76 25.76 -6.07
CA ASP A 18 -21.60 25.52 -6.95
C ASP A 18 -21.19 24.05 -6.80
N LEU A 19 -21.80 23.20 -7.62
CA LEU A 19 -21.35 21.80 -7.74
C LEU A 19 -20.00 21.84 -8.45
N LYS A 20 -18.93 21.54 -7.73
CA LYS A 20 -17.62 21.33 -8.36
C LYS A 20 -17.79 20.33 -9.50
N PRO A 21 -17.25 20.59 -10.70
CA PRO A 21 -17.32 19.63 -11.80
C PRO A 21 -16.80 18.29 -11.33
N ASN A 22 -17.49 17.20 -11.70
CA ASN A 22 -16.98 15.86 -11.44
C ASN A 22 -15.70 15.67 -12.25
N PRO A 23 -14.52 15.51 -11.62
CA PRO A 23 -13.25 15.37 -12.34
C PRO A 23 -13.19 14.10 -13.19
N PHE A 24 -14.11 13.16 -12.95
CA PHE A 24 -14.22 11.87 -13.64
C PHE A 24 -15.43 11.77 -14.58
N ALA A 25 -15.98 12.92 -15.04
CA ALA A 25 -17.19 12.92 -15.89
C ALA A 25 -17.01 12.19 -17.24
N GLY A 26 -15.76 12.01 -17.72
CA GLY A 26 -15.42 11.27 -18.94
C GLY A 26 -14.77 9.92 -18.68
N ASP A 27 -14.82 9.40 -17.46
CA ASP A 27 -14.16 8.14 -17.11
C ASP A 27 -14.86 6.95 -17.78
N THR A 28 -14.07 6.14 -18.48
CA THR A 28 -14.54 4.94 -19.20
C THR A 28 -14.58 3.69 -18.32
N GLY A 29 -14.06 3.74 -17.12
CA GLY A 29 -13.93 2.58 -16.24
C GLY A 29 -12.75 1.65 -16.56
N LEU A 30 -11.96 1.96 -17.59
CA LEU A 30 -10.81 1.15 -18.00
C LEU A 30 -9.52 1.65 -17.32
N ALA A 31 -8.56 0.75 -17.16
CA ALA A 31 -7.26 1.08 -16.60
C ALA A 31 -6.51 2.13 -17.44
N VAL A 32 -5.74 2.99 -16.78
CA VAL A 32 -4.83 3.92 -17.46
C VAL A 32 -3.70 3.10 -18.10
N PRO A 33 -3.44 3.23 -19.43
CA PRO A 33 -2.47 2.39 -20.13
C PRO A 33 -1.07 2.38 -19.51
N ALA A 34 -0.61 3.54 -18.98
CA ALA A 34 0.69 3.63 -18.33
C ALA A 34 0.74 2.79 -17.04
N LEU A 35 -0.34 2.77 -16.26
CA LEU A 35 -0.43 1.96 -15.05
C LEU A 35 -0.46 0.46 -15.38
N THR A 36 -1.23 0.06 -16.39
CA THR A 36 -1.25 -1.33 -16.87
C THR A 36 0.15 -1.79 -17.25
N ALA A 37 0.85 -1.01 -18.10
CA ALA A 37 2.20 -1.36 -18.54
C ALA A 37 3.20 -1.46 -17.36
N ALA A 38 3.08 -0.61 -16.35
CA ALA A 38 3.95 -0.66 -15.17
C ALA A 38 3.66 -1.88 -14.28
N LEU A 39 2.38 -2.25 -14.10
CA LEU A 39 1.98 -3.46 -13.37
C LEU A 39 2.44 -4.73 -14.09
N ASP A 40 2.34 -4.77 -15.42
CA ASP A 40 2.87 -5.87 -16.24
C ASP A 40 4.39 -5.98 -16.07
N ALA A 41 5.11 -4.86 -16.12
CA ALA A 41 6.57 -4.82 -15.99
C ALA A 41 7.03 -5.34 -14.62
N VAL A 42 6.41 -4.91 -13.52
CA VAL A 42 6.80 -5.37 -12.18
C VAL A 42 6.43 -6.84 -11.93
N THR A 43 5.37 -7.31 -12.55
CA THR A 43 4.99 -8.73 -12.50
C THR A 43 5.99 -9.60 -13.27
N ALA A 44 6.44 -9.14 -14.43
CA ALA A 44 7.45 -9.84 -15.23
C ALA A 44 8.85 -9.80 -14.61
N ALA A 45 9.19 -8.73 -13.89
CA ALA A 45 10.48 -8.52 -13.25
C ALA A 45 10.32 -8.08 -11.76
N PRO A 46 9.82 -8.97 -10.88
CA PRO A 46 9.45 -8.62 -9.51
C PRO A 46 10.62 -8.21 -8.60
N LEU A 47 11.85 -8.49 -9.02
CA LEU A 47 13.07 -8.14 -8.29
C LEU A 47 13.80 -6.93 -8.89
N ASP A 48 13.29 -6.34 -9.97
CA ASP A 48 13.85 -5.14 -10.58
C ASP A 48 13.37 -3.87 -9.83
N PRO A 49 14.27 -3.13 -9.16
CA PRO A 49 13.89 -1.90 -8.48
C PRO A 49 13.32 -0.83 -9.41
N ALA A 50 13.72 -0.81 -10.69
CA ALA A 50 13.20 0.14 -11.67
C ALA A 50 11.73 -0.14 -11.99
N ALA A 51 11.34 -1.41 -12.10
CA ALA A 51 9.94 -1.79 -12.30
C ALA A 51 9.05 -1.35 -11.14
N HIS A 52 9.51 -1.50 -9.89
CA HIS A 52 8.80 -1.00 -8.71
C HIS A 52 8.62 0.53 -8.73
N ARG A 53 9.67 1.28 -9.05
CA ARG A 53 9.58 2.75 -9.18
C ARG A 53 8.60 3.15 -10.29
N GLY A 54 8.62 2.42 -11.40
CA GLY A 54 7.73 2.65 -12.54
C GLY A 54 6.25 2.56 -12.15
N VAL A 55 5.87 1.66 -11.24
CA VAL A 55 4.48 1.61 -10.73
C VAL A 55 4.14 2.87 -9.94
N LEU A 56 5.01 3.34 -9.06
CA LEU A 56 4.76 4.58 -8.31
C LEU A 56 4.64 5.79 -9.24
N GLU A 57 5.48 5.87 -10.27
CA GLU A 57 5.42 6.95 -11.27
C GLU A 57 4.11 6.88 -12.07
N ALA A 58 3.68 5.68 -12.49
CA ALA A 58 2.45 5.49 -13.23
C ALA A 58 1.18 5.74 -12.40
N LEU A 59 1.27 5.57 -11.08
CA LEU A 59 0.18 5.91 -10.16
C LEU A 59 0.01 7.42 -10.00
N ARG A 60 1.07 8.24 -10.16
CA ARG A 60 0.98 9.69 -9.96
C ARG A 60 -0.04 10.32 -10.90
N GLY A 61 -1.05 10.98 -10.31
CA GLY A 61 -2.16 11.58 -11.05
C GLY A 61 -3.09 10.55 -11.72
N ALA A 62 -2.87 9.27 -11.51
CA ALA A 62 -3.77 8.25 -12.05
C ALA A 62 -5.09 8.20 -11.27
N ARG A 63 -6.18 7.91 -11.98
CA ARG A 63 -7.44 7.53 -11.38
C ARG A 63 -7.38 6.04 -11.03
N VAL A 64 -7.78 5.71 -9.81
CA VAL A 64 -8.05 4.35 -9.33
C VAL A 64 -9.48 4.24 -8.81
N TYR A 65 -9.95 3.04 -8.51
CA TYR A 65 -11.27 2.80 -7.91
C TYR A 65 -11.12 2.25 -6.51
N ALA A 66 -11.72 2.95 -5.54
CA ALA A 66 -11.92 2.43 -4.20
C ALA A 66 -13.15 1.51 -4.19
N PRO A 67 -13.07 0.29 -3.65
CA PRO A 67 -14.22 -0.56 -3.42
C PRO A 67 -14.98 -0.05 -2.19
N ILE A 68 -16.25 0.32 -2.38
CA ILE A 68 -17.12 0.71 -1.28
C ILE A 68 -18.18 -0.37 -1.08
N LEU A 69 -18.27 -0.91 0.13
CA LEU A 69 -19.35 -1.82 0.50
C LEU A 69 -20.56 -1.03 0.98
N PRO A 70 -21.79 -1.37 0.54
CA PRO A 70 -22.98 -0.79 1.11
C PRO A 70 -23.07 -1.26 2.57
N THR A 71 -22.93 -0.34 3.51
CA THR A 71 -23.22 -0.60 4.92
C THR A 71 -24.72 -0.82 5.06
N ALA A 72 -25.16 -1.89 5.71
CA ALA A 72 -26.55 -2.07 6.07
C ALA A 72 -26.96 -0.91 6.99
N ILE A 73 -27.93 -0.12 6.56
CA ILE A 73 -28.50 0.96 7.37
C ILE A 73 -29.23 0.27 8.53
N GLU A 74 -28.66 0.27 9.72
CA GLU A 74 -29.42 0.00 10.92
C GLU A 74 -30.32 1.21 11.18
N HIS A 75 -31.57 1.10 10.80
CA HIS A 75 -32.59 2.05 11.18
C HIS A 75 -32.86 1.89 12.69
N THR A 76 -32.26 2.72 13.51
CA THR A 76 -32.69 2.84 14.91
C THR A 76 -33.87 3.79 14.97
N THR A 77 -35.05 3.23 15.24
CA THR A 77 -36.25 4.01 15.53
C THR A 77 -36.24 4.39 17.01
N ASP A 78 -36.26 5.69 17.30
CA ASP A 78 -36.35 6.13 18.70
C ASP A 78 -37.75 5.84 19.27
N ALA A 79 -37.91 5.98 20.59
CA ALA A 79 -39.17 5.73 21.30
C ALA A 79 -40.33 6.63 20.87
N ARG A 80 -40.14 7.58 19.94
CA ARG A 80 -41.10 8.50 19.37
C ARG A 80 -41.42 8.22 17.90
N GLY A 81 -40.86 7.14 17.33
CA GLY A 81 -41.10 6.74 15.93
C GLY A 81 -40.37 7.59 14.89
N LEU A 82 -39.42 8.44 15.29
CA LEU A 82 -38.55 9.14 14.36
C LEU A 82 -37.38 8.21 13.91
N VAL A 83 -37.31 8.01 12.61
CA VAL A 83 -36.15 7.34 11.98
C VAL A 83 -35.00 8.33 11.93
N HIS A 84 -33.97 8.12 12.75
CA HIS A 84 -32.72 8.84 12.61
C HIS A 84 -31.97 8.21 11.44
N ASP A 85 -31.80 9.01 10.39
CA ASP A 85 -30.91 8.72 9.28
C ASP A 85 -29.47 8.90 9.81
N ASN A 86 -28.91 7.85 10.39
CA ASN A 86 -27.48 7.83 10.66
C ASN A 86 -26.82 7.77 9.29
N SER A 87 -26.20 8.88 8.90
CA SER A 87 -25.39 9.00 7.70
C SER A 87 -24.56 7.72 7.53
N SER A 88 -24.82 7.00 6.43
CA SER A 88 -24.03 5.83 6.06
C SER A 88 -22.60 6.31 5.84
N GLU A 89 -21.73 6.13 6.82
CA GLU A 89 -20.30 6.26 6.63
C GLU A 89 -19.91 5.20 5.62
N MET A 90 -19.55 5.65 4.43
CA MET A 90 -19.01 4.80 3.39
C MET A 90 -17.59 4.42 3.83
N ALA A 91 -17.46 3.31 4.54
CA ALA A 91 -16.16 2.81 4.98
C ALA A 91 -15.42 2.18 3.79
N MET A 92 -14.16 2.55 3.61
CA MET A 92 -13.30 1.85 2.68
C MET A 92 -13.10 0.41 3.15
N VAL A 93 -13.06 -0.51 2.18
CA VAL A 93 -12.75 -1.92 2.47
C VAL A 93 -11.32 -2.03 3.00
N ARG A 94 -11.12 -2.85 4.01
CA ARG A 94 -9.80 -3.20 4.55
C ARG A 94 -9.55 -4.68 4.38
N LEU A 95 -8.34 -5.02 4.01
CA LEU A 95 -7.85 -6.39 3.92
C LEU A 95 -6.79 -6.61 5.00
N ALA A 96 -6.63 -7.84 5.45
CA ALA A 96 -5.49 -8.24 6.25
C ALA A 96 -4.36 -8.70 5.31
N ALA A 97 -3.18 -8.11 5.44
CA ALA A 97 -1.96 -8.59 4.80
C ALA A 97 -1.45 -9.87 5.50
N ASP A 98 -0.52 -10.58 4.85
CA ASP A 98 0.05 -11.83 5.39
C ASP A 98 0.72 -11.66 6.76
N ASP A 99 1.20 -10.46 7.06
CA ASP A 99 1.83 -10.11 8.34
C ASP A 99 0.83 -9.54 9.38
N GLY A 100 -0.46 -9.55 9.06
CA GLY A 100 -1.55 -9.09 9.92
C GLY A 100 -1.79 -7.58 9.93
N ARG A 101 -1.02 -6.79 9.17
CA ARG A 101 -1.29 -5.35 9.02
C ARG A 101 -2.53 -5.09 8.16
N GLU A 102 -3.16 -3.96 8.39
CA GLU A 102 -4.27 -3.51 7.54
C GLU A 102 -3.74 -2.97 6.20
N CYS A 103 -4.45 -3.35 5.14
CA CYS A 103 -4.15 -2.99 3.76
C CYS A 103 -5.42 -2.46 3.08
N THR A 104 -5.33 -1.30 2.46
CA THR A 104 -6.42 -0.71 1.68
C THR A 104 -6.35 -1.19 0.23
N PRO A 105 -7.36 -1.88 -0.31
CA PRO A 105 -7.40 -2.25 -1.72
C PRO A 105 -7.81 -1.09 -2.61
N CYS A 106 -7.24 -1.03 -3.81
CA CYS A 106 -7.73 -0.22 -4.91
C CYS A 106 -7.59 -0.97 -6.23
N PHE A 107 -8.31 -0.50 -7.25
CA PHE A 107 -8.36 -1.16 -8.56
C PHE A 107 -8.04 -0.17 -9.67
N SER A 108 -7.29 -0.62 -10.66
CA SER A 108 -6.97 0.16 -11.85
C SER A 108 -8.19 0.35 -12.76
N ASP A 109 -9.12 -0.63 -12.75
CA ASP A 109 -10.33 -0.61 -13.58
C ASP A 109 -11.57 -1.19 -12.87
N ILE A 110 -12.74 -0.95 -13.45
CA ILE A 110 -14.02 -1.47 -12.95
C ILE A 110 -14.16 -2.98 -13.19
N PRO A 111 -13.77 -3.56 -14.35
CA PRO A 111 -13.82 -5.00 -14.54
C PRO A 111 -13.08 -5.80 -13.46
N GLY A 112 -11.86 -5.40 -13.11
CA GLY A 112 -11.07 -6.03 -12.05
C GLY A 112 -11.74 -5.95 -10.69
N LEU A 113 -12.26 -4.77 -10.31
CA LEU A 113 -13.01 -4.59 -9.07
C LEU A 113 -14.27 -5.48 -9.04
N THR A 114 -15.02 -5.54 -10.14
CA THR A 114 -16.25 -6.34 -10.23
C THR A 114 -15.95 -7.84 -10.14
N ALA A 115 -14.85 -8.28 -10.73
CA ALA A 115 -14.39 -9.67 -10.64
C ALA A 115 -13.95 -10.05 -9.21
N TRP A 116 -13.33 -9.10 -8.50
CA TRP A 116 -12.89 -9.29 -7.13
C TRP A 116 -14.06 -9.33 -6.13
N GLY A 117 -15.04 -8.43 -6.28
CA GLY A 117 -16.16 -8.34 -5.34
C GLY A 117 -17.43 -7.80 -5.98
N THR A 118 -18.37 -8.68 -6.29
CA THR A 118 -19.61 -8.34 -7.02
C THR A 118 -20.55 -7.38 -6.30
N THR A 119 -20.42 -7.23 -4.98
CA THR A 119 -21.24 -6.32 -4.15
C THR A 119 -20.58 -4.96 -3.92
N ALA A 120 -19.26 -4.85 -4.20
CA ALA A 120 -18.53 -3.61 -4.03
C ALA A 120 -18.89 -2.62 -5.15
N ARG A 121 -19.09 -1.36 -4.78
CA ARG A 121 -19.31 -0.26 -5.73
C ARG A 121 -18.00 0.42 -6.05
N PRO A 122 -17.64 0.60 -7.35
CA PRO A 122 -16.45 1.34 -7.74
C PRO A 122 -16.65 2.84 -7.53
N VAL A 123 -15.81 3.46 -6.73
CA VAL A 123 -15.76 4.91 -6.57
C VAL A 123 -14.46 5.43 -7.14
N PRO A 124 -14.50 6.22 -8.24
CA PRO A 124 -13.29 6.79 -8.84
C PRO A 124 -12.68 7.83 -7.90
N ILE A 125 -11.37 7.74 -7.71
CA ILE A 125 -10.58 8.61 -6.85
C ILE A 125 -9.18 8.78 -7.44
N GLU A 126 -8.56 9.94 -7.23
CA GLU A 126 -7.14 10.11 -7.50
C GLU A 126 -6.31 9.22 -6.57
N SER A 127 -5.30 8.55 -7.11
CA SER A 127 -4.48 7.59 -6.34
C SER A 127 -3.83 8.23 -5.12
N GLU A 128 -3.34 9.48 -5.22
CA GLU A 128 -2.76 10.21 -4.10
C GLU A 128 -3.79 10.44 -2.97
N ARG A 129 -5.02 10.79 -3.35
CA ARG A 129 -6.11 10.99 -2.37
C ARG A 129 -6.50 9.71 -1.67
N LEU A 130 -6.56 8.60 -2.41
CA LEU A 130 -6.80 7.28 -1.82
C LEU A 130 -5.71 6.92 -0.83
N CYS A 131 -4.43 7.14 -1.21
CA CYS A 131 -3.30 6.84 -0.35
C CYS A 131 -3.28 7.71 0.93
N VAL A 132 -3.63 8.99 0.82
CA VAL A 132 -3.77 9.88 1.99
C VAL A 132 -4.89 9.38 2.90
N ALA A 133 -6.07 9.09 2.36
CA ALA A 133 -7.19 8.58 3.14
C ALA A 133 -6.85 7.24 3.83
N ALA A 134 -6.15 6.33 3.14
CA ALA A 134 -5.69 5.07 3.72
C ALA A 134 -4.78 5.30 4.94
N ILE A 135 -3.84 6.25 4.86
CA ILE A 135 -2.95 6.62 5.97
C ILE A 135 -3.74 7.23 7.13
N GLU A 136 -4.67 8.15 6.86
CA GLU A 136 -5.52 8.80 7.86
C GLU A 136 -6.39 7.78 8.61
N GLU A 137 -6.82 6.71 7.93
CA GLU A 137 -7.55 5.60 8.53
C GLU A 137 -6.65 4.56 9.23
N GLY A 138 -5.33 4.77 9.25
CA GLY A 138 -4.36 3.93 9.95
C GLY A 138 -3.81 2.76 9.13
N ALA A 139 -4.16 2.63 7.84
CA ALA A 139 -3.57 1.62 6.98
C ALA A 139 -2.09 1.93 6.70
N GLN A 140 -1.26 0.88 6.72
CA GLN A 140 0.17 0.98 6.42
C GLN A 140 0.52 0.49 5.02
N LEU A 141 -0.44 -0.09 4.33
CA LEU A 141 -0.29 -0.75 3.04
C LEU A 141 -1.46 -0.37 2.13
N VAL A 142 -1.17 -0.25 0.84
CA VAL A 142 -2.18 -0.15 -0.22
C VAL A 142 -1.89 -1.23 -1.26
N VAL A 143 -2.89 -2.01 -1.63
CA VAL A 143 -2.74 -3.02 -2.69
C VAL A 143 -3.54 -2.61 -3.91
N VAL A 144 -2.85 -2.57 -5.05
CA VAL A 144 -3.44 -2.33 -6.37
C VAL A 144 -3.82 -3.66 -6.98
N ASP A 145 -5.04 -3.76 -7.50
CA ASP A 145 -5.59 -4.92 -8.20
C ASP A 145 -5.43 -6.26 -7.47
N PRO A 146 -5.82 -6.37 -6.18
CA PRO A 146 -5.71 -7.61 -5.43
C PRO A 146 -6.50 -8.73 -6.11
N GLY A 147 -5.90 -9.92 -6.18
CA GLY A 147 -6.51 -11.09 -6.82
C GLY A 147 -6.46 -11.11 -8.35
N SER A 148 -5.90 -10.08 -8.98
CA SER A 148 -5.62 -10.04 -10.43
C SER A 148 -4.36 -10.85 -10.78
N ALA A 149 -4.02 -10.89 -12.09
CA ALA A 149 -2.76 -11.44 -12.55
C ALA A 149 -1.56 -10.51 -12.28
N HIS A 150 -1.79 -9.22 -12.03
CA HIS A 150 -0.76 -8.18 -11.92
C HIS A 150 -0.96 -7.31 -10.66
N PRO A 151 -1.02 -7.89 -9.44
CA PRO A 151 -1.20 -7.12 -8.23
C PRO A 151 0.09 -6.40 -7.84
N PHE A 152 -0.04 -5.27 -7.12
CA PHE A 152 1.11 -4.57 -6.57
C PHE A 152 0.83 -4.05 -5.17
N LEU A 153 1.77 -4.25 -4.25
CA LEU A 153 1.69 -3.80 -2.86
C LEU A 153 2.55 -2.55 -2.65
N LEU A 154 1.90 -1.40 -2.42
CA LEU A 154 2.58 -0.22 -1.89
C LEU A 154 2.83 -0.43 -0.39
N ARG A 155 4.09 -0.64 -0.05
CA ARG A 155 4.54 -0.80 1.32
C ARG A 155 4.64 0.56 2.02
N ARG A 156 4.69 0.57 3.33
CA ARG A 156 4.73 1.78 4.16
C ARG A 156 5.69 2.84 3.62
N THR A 157 6.93 2.48 3.30
CA THR A 157 7.94 3.43 2.83
C THR A 157 7.61 4.01 1.45
N ALA A 158 7.12 3.17 0.53
CA ALA A 158 6.64 3.58 -0.78
C ALA A 158 5.41 4.49 -0.68
N LEU A 159 4.45 4.11 0.18
CA LEU A 159 3.20 4.84 0.41
C LEU A 159 3.49 6.26 0.93
N TRP A 160 4.35 6.39 1.94
CA TRP A 160 4.73 7.70 2.48
C TRP A 160 5.49 8.56 1.48
N ALA A 161 6.45 7.99 0.73
CA ALA A 161 7.15 8.72 -0.31
C ALA A 161 6.20 9.16 -1.43
N PHE A 162 5.24 8.32 -1.80
CA PHE A 162 4.24 8.61 -2.82
C PHE A 162 3.38 9.82 -2.45
N VAL A 163 2.77 9.84 -1.27
CA VAL A 163 1.90 10.94 -0.85
C VAL A 163 2.65 12.25 -0.63
N GLN A 164 3.94 12.19 -0.30
CA GLN A 164 4.81 13.36 -0.15
C GLN A 164 5.42 13.85 -1.48
N GLY A 165 5.21 13.13 -2.57
CA GLY A 165 5.82 13.47 -3.85
C GLY A 165 7.34 13.25 -3.89
N LEU A 166 7.88 12.45 -2.97
CA LEU A 166 9.31 12.18 -2.86
C LEU A 166 9.75 11.01 -3.76
N PRO A 167 11.02 11.00 -4.19
CA PRO A 167 11.59 9.82 -4.83
C PRO A 167 11.67 8.66 -3.84
N TRP A 168 11.49 7.46 -4.35
CA TRP A 168 11.57 6.24 -3.55
C TRP A 168 12.35 5.15 -4.29
N THR A 169 13.04 4.33 -3.54
CA THR A 169 13.73 3.13 -4.03
C THR A 169 13.45 1.99 -3.06
N PRO A 170 13.16 0.78 -3.55
CA PRO A 170 12.99 -0.38 -2.67
C PRO A 170 14.20 -0.59 -1.75
N ALA A 171 13.96 -0.99 -0.50
CA ALA A 171 15.00 -1.07 0.52
C ALA A 171 16.21 -1.92 0.12
N TRP A 172 15.99 -3.00 -0.65
CA TRP A 172 17.09 -3.86 -1.11
C TRP A 172 18.00 -3.24 -2.18
N ALA A 173 17.62 -2.10 -2.75
CA ALA A 173 18.38 -1.37 -3.75
C ALA A 173 18.72 0.06 -3.30
N ASP A 174 18.37 0.44 -2.08
CA ASP A 174 18.67 1.76 -1.51
C ASP A 174 20.07 1.76 -0.89
N GLY A 175 20.97 2.58 -1.45
CA GLY A 175 22.35 2.73 -0.94
C GLY A 175 22.41 3.20 0.51
N ALA A 176 21.46 4.04 0.95
CA ALA A 176 21.39 4.50 2.33
C ALA A 176 21.03 3.36 3.31
N VAL A 177 20.24 2.38 2.87
CA VAL A 177 20.00 1.16 3.66
C VAL A 177 21.28 0.35 3.79
N ALA A 178 22.06 0.22 2.70
CA ALA A 178 23.32 -0.51 2.74
C ALA A 178 24.34 0.18 3.68
N GLU A 179 24.41 1.50 3.66
CA GLU A 179 25.26 2.28 4.56
C GLU A 179 24.82 2.14 6.03
N ALA A 180 23.50 2.22 6.31
CA ALA A 180 22.96 2.02 7.65
C ALA A 180 23.28 0.63 8.18
N VAL A 181 23.04 -0.41 7.37
CA VAL A 181 23.38 -1.80 7.73
C VAL A 181 24.85 -1.95 8.03
N GLY A 182 25.74 -1.36 7.21
CA GLY A 182 27.19 -1.36 7.45
C GLY A 182 27.57 -0.78 8.82
N ARG A 183 26.98 0.37 9.18
CA ARG A 183 27.21 1.00 10.51
C ARG A 183 26.67 0.14 11.66
N ILE A 184 25.51 -0.47 11.48
CA ILE A 184 24.83 -1.26 12.52
C ILE A 184 25.62 -2.52 12.87
N VAL A 185 26.21 -3.18 11.86
CA VAL A 185 26.95 -4.43 12.06
C VAL A 185 28.41 -4.20 12.45
N ASP A 186 28.89 -2.97 12.37
CA ASP A 186 30.24 -2.65 12.78
C ASP A 186 30.52 -3.07 14.24
N GLY A 187 31.63 -3.74 14.43
CA GLY A 187 32.02 -4.31 15.73
C GLY A 187 31.30 -5.61 16.12
N LEU A 188 30.39 -6.15 15.30
CA LEU A 188 29.80 -7.46 15.52
C LEU A 188 30.68 -8.58 14.94
N GLY A 189 31.76 -8.94 15.65
CA GLY A 189 32.80 -9.86 15.19
C GLY A 189 32.33 -11.29 14.86
N TRP A 190 31.08 -11.64 15.11
CA TRP A 190 30.49 -12.93 14.73
C TRP A 190 29.87 -12.93 13.31
N ILE A 191 29.75 -11.76 12.68
CA ILE A 191 29.30 -11.59 11.29
C ILE A 191 30.55 -11.45 10.40
N ALA A 192 30.80 -12.44 9.55
CA ALA A 192 31.90 -12.39 8.58
C ALA A 192 31.55 -11.51 7.37
N ALA A 193 30.31 -11.56 6.91
CA ALA A 193 29.80 -10.69 5.84
C ALA A 193 28.27 -10.54 5.95
N ILE A 194 27.74 -9.46 5.37
CA ILE A 194 26.31 -9.23 5.28
C ILE A 194 25.93 -8.87 3.84
N GLY A 195 24.91 -9.55 3.33
CA GLY A 195 24.29 -9.25 2.05
C GLY A 195 22.90 -8.66 2.24
N ILE A 196 22.50 -7.83 1.29
CA ILE A 196 21.16 -7.26 1.20
C ILE A 196 20.52 -7.78 -0.09
N ALA A 197 19.30 -8.30 0.02
CA ALA A 197 18.55 -8.86 -1.09
C ALA A 197 17.05 -8.60 -0.93
N PRO A 198 16.24 -8.77 -1.99
CA PRO A 198 14.79 -8.82 -1.84
C PRO A 198 14.38 -9.94 -0.87
N GLY A 199 13.46 -9.64 0.04
CA GLY A 199 13.05 -10.57 1.09
C GLY A 199 12.17 -11.73 0.61
N SER A 200 11.60 -11.60 -0.59
CA SER A 200 10.74 -12.60 -1.23
C SER A 200 10.91 -12.54 -2.74
N ARG A 201 10.67 -13.67 -3.42
CA ARG A 201 10.57 -13.70 -4.89
C ARG A 201 9.31 -12.96 -5.40
N ALA A 202 8.30 -12.87 -4.57
CA ALA A 202 7.05 -12.14 -4.83
C ALA A 202 7.00 -10.81 -4.07
N VAL A 203 8.15 -10.16 -3.87
CA VAL A 203 8.29 -8.95 -3.05
C VAL A 203 7.38 -7.79 -3.50
N HIS A 204 6.96 -7.79 -4.76
CA HIS A 204 6.01 -6.82 -5.31
C HIS A 204 4.58 -6.99 -4.76
N VAL A 205 4.25 -8.11 -4.11
CA VAL A 205 2.90 -8.40 -3.61
C VAL A 205 2.87 -9.06 -2.23
N SER A 206 3.91 -9.80 -1.82
CA SER A 206 3.88 -10.55 -0.56
C SER A 206 5.27 -10.82 0.02
N GLY A 207 5.28 -11.26 1.28
CA GLY A 207 6.48 -11.56 2.04
C GLY A 207 7.24 -10.33 2.52
N PRO A 208 8.38 -10.50 3.21
CA PRO A 208 9.22 -9.40 3.65
C PRO A 208 9.77 -8.58 2.48
N GLU A 209 9.96 -7.27 2.70
CA GLU A 209 10.59 -6.41 1.71
C GLU A 209 12.07 -6.73 1.54
N LEU A 210 12.78 -6.85 2.64
CA LEU A 210 14.23 -6.95 2.70
C LEU A 210 14.68 -8.29 3.31
N ALA A 211 15.68 -8.91 2.74
CA ALA A 211 16.45 -9.97 3.37
C ALA A 211 17.86 -9.46 3.74
N LEU A 212 18.23 -9.60 5.02
CA LEU A 212 19.60 -9.49 5.48
C LEU A 212 20.20 -10.89 5.52
N VAL A 213 21.16 -11.16 4.66
CA VAL A 213 21.83 -12.47 4.53
C VAL A 213 23.15 -12.41 5.28
N LEU A 214 23.20 -13.00 6.47
CA LEU A 214 24.38 -13.02 7.32
C LEU A 214 25.27 -14.21 6.94
N THR A 215 26.50 -13.96 6.56
CA THR A 215 27.53 -15.00 6.47
C THR A 215 28.25 -15.07 7.81
N VAL A 216 28.26 -16.25 8.42
CA VAL A 216 28.81 -16.46 9.76
C VAL A 216 29.71 -17.69 9.79
N GLU A 217 30.75 -17.67 10.64
CA GLU A 217 31.67 -18.82 10.84
C GLU A 217 31.07 -19.85 11.80
N ARG A 218 30.20 -19.41 12.72
CA ARG A 218 29.51 -20.25 13.69
C ARG A 218 28.03 -19.84 13.78
N THR A 219 27.22 -20.71 14.32
CA THR A 219 25.81 -20.36 14.61
C THR A 219 25.79 -19.21 15.64
N PRO A 220 25.10 -18.10 15.35
CA PRO A 220 24.95 -17.01 16.32
C PRO A 220 24.06 -17.47 17.49
N THR A 221 24.32 -16.91 18.68
CA THR A 221 23.46 -17.15 19.84
C THR A 221 22.15 -16.38 19.72
N PRO A 222 21.10 -16.76 20.47
CA PRO A 222 19.84 -15.98 20.53
C PRO A 222 20.09 -14.53 20.96
N GLU A 223 21.03 -14.28 21.89
CA GLU A 223 21.38 -12.96 22.41
C GLU A 223 22.04 -12.10 21.32
N GLU A 224 22.93 -12.68 20.51
CA GLU A 224 23.57 -12.00 19.38
C GLU A 224 22.55 -11.58 18.32
N LEU A 225 21.60 -12.46 18.00
CA LEU A 225 20.51 -12.11 17.08
C LEU A 225 19.56 -11.08 17.67
N ALA A 226 19.30 -11.13 18.97
CA ALA A 226 18.48 -10.13 19.66
C ALA A 226 19.17 -8.75 19.69
N ASP A 227 20.50 -8.72 19.90
CA ASP A 227 21.29 -7.48 19.84
C ASP A 227 21.24 -6.87 18.44
N LEU A 228 21.46 -7.66 17.39
CA LEU A 228 21.36 -7.18 16.01
C LEU A 228 19.97 -6.59 15.72
N ARG A 229 18.90 -7.29 16.11
CA ARG A 229 17.53 -6.79 15.91
C ARG A 229 17.28 -5.47 16.66
N ARG A 230 17.79 -5.36 17.88
CA ARG A 230 17.68 -4.14 18.67
C ARG A 230 18.40 -2.96 18.01
N ARG A 231 19.63 -3.17 17.50
CA ARG A 231 20.41 -2.15 16.78
C ARG A 231 19.70 -1.70 15.50
N LEU A 232 19.19 -2.66 14.71
CA LEU A 232 18.39 -2.35 13.51
C LEU A 232 17.15 -1.52 13.85
N GLY A 233 16.43 -1.88 14.93
CA GLY A 233 15.24 -1.14 15.36
C GLY A 233 15.54 0.22 16.00
N ALA A 234 16.77 0.49 16.42
CA ALA A 234 17.18 1.76 17.02
C ALA A 234 17.80 2.74 16.00
N ASP A 235 18.17 2.29 14.80
CA ASP A 235 18.71 3.16 13.75
C ASP A 235 17.55 3.79 12.97
N GLU A 236 17.38 5.11 13.10
CA GLU A 236 16.29 5.87 12.48
C GLU A 236 16.37 5.84 10.95
N ASP A 237 17.57 5.89 10.37
CA ASP A 237 17.79 5.82 8.92
C ASP A 237 17.29 4.49 8.38
N PHE A 238 17.63 3.38 9.05
CA PHE A 238 17.18 2.06 8.68
C PHE A 238 15.66 1.90 8.82
N VAL A 239 15.09 2.24 9.98
CA VAL A 239 13.65 2.09 10.26
C VAL A 239 12.79 2.94 9.34
N SER A 240 13.24 4.15 8.97
CA SER A 240 12.50 5.02 8.06
C SER A 240 12.43 4.49 6.63
N ARG A 241 13.41 3.68 6.20
CA ARG A 241 13.57 3.21 4.81
C ARG A 241 13.16 1.76 4.58
N VAL A 242 13.04 0.96 5.63
CA VAL A 242 12.69 -0.47 5.54
C VAL A 242 11.28 -0.69 6.08
N ASP A 243 10.43 -1.32 5.28
CA ASP A 243 9.06 -1.65 5.69
C ASP A 243 9.02 -2.91 6.55
N SER A 244 9.64 -3.97 6.05
CA SER A 244 9.66 -5.27 6.69
C SER A 244 10.91 -6.05 6.28
N MET A 245 11.41 -6.93 7.15
CA MET A 245 12.62 -7.66 6.86
C MET A 245 12.61 -9.08 7.39
N VAL A 246 13.48 -9.91 6.82
CA VAL A 246 13.88 -11.21 7.35
C VAL A 246 15.40 -11.26 7.50
N ILE A 247 15.88 -11.91 8.55
CA ILE A 247 17.29 -12.21 8.74
C ILE A 247 17.49 -13.68 8.42
N THR A 248 18.37 -13.97 7.45
CA THR A 248 18.79 -15.32 7.09
C THR A 248 20.26 -15.50 7.44
N VAL A 249 20.61 -16.69 7.92
CA VAL A 249 21.99 -17.02 8.28
C VAL A 249 22.50 -18.07 7.30
N ASP A 250 23.52 -17.69 6.54
CA ASP A 250 24.25 -18.59 5.67
C ASP A 250 25.58 -18.98 6.38
N ARG A 251 25.76 -20.28 6.56
CA ARG A 251 27.06 -20.78 6.98
C ARG A 251 27.94 -20.83 5.75
N GLY A 252 28.84 -19.87 5.60
CA GLY A 252 29.83 -19.93 4.56
C GLY A 252 30.38 -21.37 4.49
N ARG A 253 30.37 -21.99 3.32
CA ARG A 253 31.01 -23.28 3.14
C ARG A 253 32.45 -23.11 3.58
N ALA A 254 32.81 -23.74 4.72
CA ALA A 254 34.20 -23.91 5.07
C ALA A 254 34.86 -24.51 3.85
N GLY A 255 35.79 -23.77 3.25
CA GLY A 255 36.50 -24.20 2.06
C GLY A 255 37.17 -25.55 2.37
N VAL A 256 36.88 -26.54 1.55
CA VAL A 256 37.65 -27.78 1.45
C VAL A 256 38.83 -27.50 0.53
#